data_754a2ba1f1105c3161c8dd600575c456
#
_entry.id   754a2ba1f1105c3161c8dd600575c456
#
_cell.length_a   1.000
_cell.length_b   1.000
_cell.length_c   1.000
_cell.angle_alpha   90.00
_cell.angle_beta   90.00
_cell.angle_gamma   90.00
#
_symmetry.space_group_name_H-M   'P 1'
#
loop_
_entity.id
_entity.type
_entity.pdbx_description
1 polymer ?
#
loop_
_entity_poly.entity_id
_entity_poly.type
_entity_poly.pdbx_seq_one_letter_code
_entity_poly.pdbx_strand_id
1 'polypeptide(L)'
;RPLQGVAEGYFGIEGHDRPHEFLIFVDGEIVYASEIGGPEDHTVSVEQGFYDVIPIIDEKLTSPKIPVKAGPHEVMFTWRERNTVEQNSWQPVLRDSLEIHNPSGKPRLEKAQIEGPYNATGVSDMATRDQVLVCQPKMASEEDACAKEVLSTLARRAFRRSVTDADIAAPLAFYNNERAIGGDFDRGIRTAVARMIVSPFFLFRVETDASDTPAGSDQAVTGFELASRLSFFLWSSMPDDELLNLAENGEIDNPEIRDAQVDRMLSDSRSDSFLQNFVGQWLQLRNLEKGARPDLLMFPDFDDNLRQAFRQETEMLFAYVLRENRPVHELLTANYTFVNERLARHYGIDGVYGARFRKVNLQDSNRWG
;
A
#
# COMPACT_ATOMS: atom_id res chain seq x y z
N ARG A 1 18.33 5.38 4.13
CA ARG A 1 19.20 6.49 4.58
C ARG A 1 18.56 7.19 5.75
N PRO A 2 19.30 7.52 6.81
CA PRO A 2 18.80 8.38 7.87
C PRO A 2 18.46 9.78 7.30
N LEU A 3 17.44 10.43 7.86
CA LEU A 3 17.07 11.78 7.47
C LEU A 3 18.25 12.72 7.72
N GLN A 4 18.74 13.36 6.64
CA GLN A 4 19.71 14.43 6.72
C GLN A 4 18.95 15.74 6.89
N GLY A 5 19.09 16.37 8.05
CA GLY A 5 18.70 17.76 8.21
C GLY A 5 19.62 18.64 7.39
N VAL A 6 19.10 19.32 6.37
CA VAL A 6 19.84 20.30 5.60
C VAL A 6 19.45 21.68 6.10
N ALA A 7 20.37 22.36 6.78
CA ALA A 7 20.35 23.81 6.89
C ALA A 7 21.62 24.36 6.24
N GLU A 8 21.54 25.51 5.61
CA GLU A 8 22.66 26.11 4.89
C GLU A 8 23.94 26.13 5.73
N GLY A 9 24.87 25.25 5.43
CA GLY A 9 26.23 25.22 5.97
C GLY A 9 26.54 24.15 7.02
N TYR A 10 25.56 23.38 7.54
CA TYR A 10 25.83 22.32 8.52
C TYR A 10 24.91 21.12 8.29
N PHE A 11 25.46 19.92 8.41
CA PHE A 11 24.74 18.67 8.24
C PHE A 11 24.96 17.81 9.47
N GLY A 12 23.91 17.25 10.05
CA GLY A 12 23.97 16.34 11.18
C GLY A 12 23.07 15.15 11.00
N ILE A 13 23.43 14.03 11.61
CA ILE A 13 22.55 12.89 11.75
C ILE A 13 21.94 12.95 13.14
N GLU A 14 20.61 12.97 13.22
CA GLU A 14 19.93 12.99 14.51
C GLU A 14 20.19 11.69 15.29
N GLY A 15 20.33 11.81 16.61
CA GLY A 15 20.50 10.68 17.51
C GLY A 15 21.89 10.03 17.52
N HIS A 16 22.90 10.74 17.08
CA HIS A 16 24.26 10.21 16.85
C HIS A 16 25.12 10.09 18.12
N ASP A 17 24.72 10.74 19.19
CA ASP A 17 25.43 10.72 20.50
C ASP A 17 25.24 9.41 21.25
N ARG A 18 24.26 8.60 20.85
CA ARG A 18 23.92 7.34 21.50
C ARG A 18 23.89 6.18 20.50
N PRO A 19 24.22 4.97 20.95
CA PRO A 19 24.11 3.80 20.09
C PRO A 19 22.64 3.42 19.83
N HIS A 20 22.30 3.20 18.57
CA HIS A 20 21.01 2.73 18.12
C HIS A 20 21.15 1.44 17.33
N GLU A 21 20.41 0.42 17.73
CA GLU A 21 20.42 -0.87 17.05
C GLU A 21 19.41 -0.86 15.89
N PHE A 22 19.95 -0.97 14.67
CA PHE A 22 19.17 -1.10 13.45
C PHE A 22 18.96 -2.56 13.11
N LEU A 23 17.74 -2.95 12.78
CA LEU A 23 17.37 -4.33 12.47
C LEU A 23 16.66 -4.42 11.13
N ILE A 24 17.00 -5.45 10.36
CA ILE A 24 16.24 -5.87 9.18
C ILE A 24 15.66 -7.24 9.45
N PHE A 25 14.36 -7.37 9.23
CA PHE A 25 13.64 -8.62 9.29
C PHE A 25 13.21 -9.05 7.89
N VAL A 26 13.24 -10.34 7.66
CA VAL A 26 12.56 -10.99 6.53
C VAL A 26 11.66 -12.06 7.10
N ASP A 27 10.36 -11.99 6.80
CA ASP A 27 9.33 -12.92 7.29
C ASP A 27 9.34 -13.11 8.84
N GLY A 28 9.62 -12.01 9.56
CA GLY A 28 9.66 -12.00 11.02
C GLY A 28 10.98 -12.47 11.65
N GLU A 29 11.95 -12.94 10.86
CA GLU A 29 13.28 -13.31 11.35
C GLU A 29 14.29 -12.17 11.16
N ILE A 30 15.14 -11.93 12.16
CA ILE A 30 16.23 -10.95 12.06
C ILE A 30 17.29 -11.50 11.11
N VAL A 31 17.49 -10.84 9.97
CA VAL A 31 18.50 -11.22 8.96
C VAL A 31 19.71 -10.31 8.97
N TYR A 32 19.59 -9.14 9.59
CA TYR A 32 20.69 -8.20 9.75
C TYR A 32 20.46 -7.33 10.98
N ALA A 33 21.55 -7.08 11.72
CA ALA A 33 21.59 -6.16 12.85
C ALA A 33 22.88 -5.34 12.78
N SER A 34 22.77 -4.05 13.04
CA SER A 34 23.91 -3.15 13.07
C SER A 34 23.67 -2.06 14.12
N GLU A 35 24.74 -1.52 14.68
CA GLU A 35 24.68 -0.40 15.61
C GLU A 35 25.27 0.84 14.96
N ILE A 36 24.54 1.95 15.04
CA ILE A 36 25.01 3.25 14.59
C ILE A 36 24.92 4.28 15.72
N GLY A 37 25.73 5.31 15.64
CA GLY A 37 25.88 6.30 16.69
C GLY A 37 26.72 5.83 17.86
N GLY A 38 26.73 6.59 18.94
CA GLY A 38 27.57 6.36 20.09
C GLY A 38 28.91 7.09 20.00
N PRO A 39 29.80 6.88 21.00
CA PRO A 39 31.03 7.69 21.15
C PRO A 39 31.95 7.63 19.92
N GLU A 40 32.07 6.48 19.28
CA GLU A 40 32.97 6.30 18.13
C GLU A 40 32.48 7.09 16.91
N ASP A 41 31.21 6.89 16.51
CA ASP A 41 30.61 7.59 15.36
C ASP A 41 30.52 9.10 15.63
N HIS A 42 30.26 9.49 16.90
CA HIS A 42 30.25 10.88 17.31
C HIS A 42 31.63 11.52 17.18
N THR A 43 32.68 10.84 17.63
CA THR A 43 34.07 11.32 17.52
C THR A 43 34.46 11.54 16.05
N VAL A 44 34.16 10.60 15.17
CA VAL A 44 34.43 10.76 13.74
C VAL A 44 33.68 11.97 13.16
N SER A 45 32.44 12.16 13.54
CA SER A 45 31.61 13.30 13.09
C SER A 45 32.17 14.65 13.53
N VAL A 46 32.72 14.72 14.76
CA VAL A 46 33.27 15.96 15.32
C VAL A 46 34.69 16.25 14.82
N GLU A 47 35.55 15.24 14.72
CA GLU A 47 36.96 15.39 14.37
C GLU A 47 37.22 15.45 12.87
N GLN A 48 36.51 14.67 12.07
CA GLN A 48 36.73 14.55 10.63
C GLN A 48 35.69 15.31 9.80
N GLY A 49 34.60 15.66 10.42
CA GLY A 49 33.51 16.34 9.77
C GLY A 49 32.39 15.40 9.32
N PHE A 50 31.23 16.00 9.14
CA PHE A 50 30.01 15.28 8.84
C PHE A 50 30.05 14.45 7.56
N TYR A 51 30.72 14.93 6.53
CA TYR A 51 30.81 14.20 5.26
C TYR A 51 31.59 12.88 5.35
N ASP A 52 32.49 12.77 6.29
CA ASP A 52 33.32 11.58 6.47
C ASP A 52 32.60 10.48 7.26
N VAL A 53 31.60 10.84 8.08
CA VAL A 53 30.80 9.88 8.85
C VAL A 53 29.68 9.23 8.00
N ILE A 54 29.19 9.90 6.96
CA ILE A 54 28.12 9.37 6.10
C ILE A 54 28.46 8.03 5.48
N PRO A 55 29.63 7.84 4.82
CA PRO A 55 30.00 6.56 4.26
C PRO A 55 30.06 5.44 5.30
N ILE A 56 30.53 5.74 6.52
CA ILE A 56 30.62 4.77 7.61
C ILE A 56 29.22 4.33 8.04
N ILE A 57 28.30 5.25 8.16
CA ILE A 57 26.92 4.93 8.51
C ILE A 57 26.19 4.22 7.37
N ASP A 58 26.38 4.64 6.12
CA ASP A 58 25.82 3.96 4.96
C ASP A 58 26.34 2.50 4.86
N GLU A 59 27.61 2.24 5.18
CA GLU A 59 28.16 0.89 5.25
C GLU A 59 27.51 0.08 6.37
N LYS A 60 27.37 0.65 7.57
CA LYS A 60 26.70 0.02 8.72
C LYS A 60 25.21 -0.26 8.47
N LEU A 61 24.55 0.53 7.63
CA LEU A 61 23.14 0.35 7.25
C LEU A 61 22.96 -0.54 6.00
N THR A 62 24.06 -0.99 5.39
CA THR A 62 24.04 -1.86 4.20
C THR A 62 24.21 -3.31 4.63
N SER A 63 23.18 -4.12 4.46
CA SER A 63 23.29 -5.56 4.75
C SER A 63 24.11 -6.29 3.70
N PRO A 64 24.77 -7.41 4.06
CA PRO A 64 25.30 -8.34 3.07
C PRO A 64 24.16 -8.93 2.23
N LYS A 65 24.50 -9.65 1.17
CA LYS A 65 23.51 -10.38 0.36
C LYS A 65 22.86 -11.47 1.21
N ILE A 66 21.54 -11.37 1.34
CA ILE A 66 20.74 -12.27 2.16
C ILE A 66 20.08 -13.30 1.25
N PRO A 67 20.25 -14.61 1.49
CA PRO A 67 19.55 -15.63 0.72
C PRO A 67 18.07 -15.62 1.07
N VAL A 68 17.23 -15.47 0.06
CA VAL A 68 15.76 -15.54 0.19
C VAL A 68 15.21 -16.60 -0.74
N LYS A 69 14.15 -17.29 -0.32
CA LYS A 69 13.42 -18.22 -1.17
C LYS A 69 12.62 -17.45 -2.24
N ALA A 70 12.23 -18.15 -3.29
CA ALA A 70 11.30 -17.57 -4.25
C ALA A 70 9.92 -17.40 -3.60
N GLY A 71 9.26 -16.25 -3.84
CA GLY A 71 7.94 -15.96 -3.31
C GLY A 71 7.80 -14.52 -2.80
N PRO A 72 6.61 -14.14 -2.33
CA PRO A 72 6.41 -12.90 -1.59
C PRO A 72 7.06 -12.99 -0.22
N HIS A 73 7.74 -11.93 0.19
CA HIS A 73 8.38 -11.80 1.48
C HIS A 73 7.99 -10.49 2.13
N GLU A 74 7.82 -10.50 3.43
CA GLU A 74 7.68 -9.29 4.22
C GLU A 74 9.06 -8.83 4.70
N VAL A 75 9.44 -7.60 4.33
CA VAL A 75 10.70 -7.00 4.76
C VAL A 75 10.39 -5.82 5.68
N MET A 76 10.86 -5.88 6.92
CA MET A 76 10.68 -4.83 7.90
C MET A 76 12.02 -4.24 8.30
N PHE A 77 12.09 -2.91 8.36
CA PHE A 77 13.22 -2.15 8.85
C PHE A 77 12.81 -1.43 10.13
N THR A 78 13.59 -1.55 11.19
CA THR A 78 13.26 -0.91 12.47
C THR A 78 14.48 -0.57 13.30
N TRP A 79 14.27 0.34 14.24
CA TRP A 79 15.22 0.63 15.31
C TRP A 79 14.76 -0.06 16.58
N ARG A 80 15.66 -0.80 17.23
CA ARG A 80 15.37 -1.30 18.58
C ARG A 80 15.66 -0.21 19.58
N GLU A 81 14.62 0.25 20.21
CA GLU A 81 14.73 1.21 21.31
C GLU A 81 14.95 0.46 22.63
N ARG A 82 16.04 0.79 23.31
CA ARG A 82 16.30 0.33 24.68
C ARG A 82 15.92 1.44 25.63
N ASN A 83 14.68 1.51 26.01
CA ASN A 83 14.24 2.46 27.02
C ASN A 83 14.31 1.79 28.39
N THR A 84 15.27 2.20 29.22
CA THR A 84 15.45 1.67 30.58
C THR A 84 14.67 2.47 31.63
N VAL A 85 14.08 3.63 31.25
CA VAL A 85 13.30 4.49 32.16
C VAL A 85 12.14 5.10 31.38
N GLU A 86 10.92 4.80 31.78
CA GLU A 86 9.73 5.56 31.38
C GLU A 86 9.77 6.94 32.05
N GLN A 87 10.31 7.94 31.39
CA GLN A 87 10.07 9.31 31.79
C GLN A 87 8.78 9.80 31.17
N ASN A 88 7.70 9.76 31.92
CA ASN A 88 6.40 10.33 31.54
C ASN A 88 6.36 11.86 31.65
N SER A 89 7.40 12.49 32.22
CA SER A 89 7.52 13.95 32.30
C SER A 89 8.49 14.42 31.23
N TRP A 90 7.97 15.12 30.23
CA TRP A 90 8.77 15.77 29.19
C TRP A 90 9.49 14.79 28.26
N GLN A 91 8.77 14.22 27.32
CA GLN A 91 9.44 13.82 26.08
C GLN A 91 9.95 15.13 25.45
N PRO A 92 11.25 15.24 25.17
CA PRO A 92 11.69 16.33 24.35
C PRO A 92 10.90 16.24 23.06
N VAL A 93 10.17 17.29 22.76
CA VAL A 93 9.53 17.47 21.48
C VAL A 93 10.55 17.06 20.46
N LEU A 94 10.19 16.18 19.54
CA LEU A 94 10.91 15.99 18.31
C LEU A 94 10.90 17.35 17.64
N ARG A 95 11.84 18.20 18.05
CA ARG A 95 12.02 19.49 17.42
C ARG A 95 12.50 19.19 16.02
N ASP A 96 11.63 19.46 15.06
CA ASP A 96 12.04 19.93 13.77
C ASP A 96 12.67 21.33 14.01
N SER A 97 13.70 21.32 14.84
CA SER A 97 14.33 22.57 15.19
C SER A 97 15.28 22.93 14.08
N LEU A 98 15.27 24.18 13.72
CA LEU A 98 16.36 24.86 13.01
C LEU A 98 17.74 24.71 13.74
N GLU A 99 17.80 23.98 14.84
CA GLU A 99 19.02 23.57 15.48
C GLU A 99 19.61 22.39 14.71
N ILE A 100 20.51 22.72 13.89
CA ILE A 100 21.36 21.99 12.96
C ILE A 100 22.07 20.78 13.61
N HIS A 101 22.11 20.70 14.92
CA HIS A 101 22.66 19.64 15.73
C HIS A 101 21.66 19.23 16.81
N ASN A 102 20.90 18.17 16.54
CA ASN A 102 20.24 17.44 17.61
C ASN A 102 20.90 16.06 17.76
N PRO A 103 22.12 15.97 18.31
CA PRO A 103 22.81 14.70 18.48
C PRO A 103 22.05 13.74 19.41
N SER A 104 21.17 14.27 20.25
CA SER A 104 20.33 13.51 21.19
C SER A 104 18.95 13.13 20.64
N GLY A 105 18.65 13.43 19.38
CA GLY A 105 17.43 13.03 18.71
C GLY A 105 17.34 11.51 18.47
N LYS A 106 16.26 11.08 17.85
CA LYS A 106 16.09 9.67 17.43
C LYS A 106 16.36 9.54 15.94
N PRO A 107 17.14 8.55 15.50
CA PRO A 107 17.35 8.31 14.09
C PRO A 107 16.04 7.97 13.39
N ARG A 108 15.83 8.51 12.21
CA ARG A 108 14.66 8.24 11.36
C ARG A 108 15.11 7.56 10.08
N LEU A 109 14.35 6.58 9.62
CA LEU A 109 14.55 5.95 8.34
C LEU A 109 13.68 6.66 7.30
N GLU A 110 14.28 7.38 6.38
CA GLU A 110 13.58 8.07 5.30
C GLU A 110 13.29 7.13 4.12
N LYS A 111 14.26 6.29 3.78
CA LYS A 111 14.18 5.42 2.60
C LYS A 111 14.95 4.13 2.85
N ALA A 112 14.33 3.02 2.46
CA ALA A 112 15.00 1.73 2.32
C ALA A 112 15.08 1.35 0.84
N GLN A 113 16.19 0.74 0.43
CA GLN A 113 16.41 0.25 -0.92
C GLN A 113 16.73 -1.25 -0.86
N ILE A 114 15.99 -2.03 -1.62
CA ILE A 114 16.23 -3.47 -1.79
C ILE A 114 16.78 -3.68 -3.18
N GLU A 115 17.94 -4.32 -3.29
CA GLU A 115 18.59 -4.65 -4.56
C GLU A 115 18.61 -6.15 -4.77
N GLY A 116 18.28 -6.59 -5.95
CA GLY A 116 18.28 -8.00 -6.33
C GLY A 116 17.18 -8.31 -7.35
N PRO A 117 16.90 -9.59 -7.58
CA PRO A 117 17.61 -10.77 -7.07
C PRO A 117 18.98 -10.97 -7.73
N TYR A 118 19.98 -11.39 -6.94
CA TYR A 118 21.28 -11.81 -7.47
C TYR A 118 21.29 -13.32 -7.65
N ASN A 119 21.82 -13.79 -8.80
CA ASN A 119 21.96 -15.22 -9.11
C ASN A 119 20.64 -16.01 -8.98
N ALA A 120 19.52 -15.43 -9.44
CA ALA A 120 18.24 -16.11 -9.43
C ALA A 120 18.31 -17.44 -10.21
N THR A 121 17.92 -18.53 -9.58
CA THR A 121 17.90 -19.87 -10.17
C THR A 121 16.47 -20.27 -10.51
N GLY A 122 16.07 -19.99 -11.74
CA GLY A 122 14.74 -20.38 -12.24
C GLY A 122 13.61 -19.37 -11.93
N VAL A 123 12.41 -19.77 -12.28
CA VAL A 123 11.18 -18.99 -12.11
C VAL A 123 10.45 -19.48 -10.87
N SER A 124 9.96 -18.54 -10.07
CA SER A 124 9.19 -18.88 -8.88
C SER A 124 7.89 -19.61 -9.24
N ASP A 125 7.63 -20.70 -8.54
CA ASP A 125 6.32 -21.35 -8.54
C ASP A 125 5.42 -20.58 -7.55
N MET A 126 4.68 -19.60 -8.06
CA MET A 126 3.87 -18.69 -7.25
C MET A 126 2.41 -18.74 -7.69
N ALA A 127 1.49 -18.70 -6.74
CA ALA A 127 0.05 -18.62 -7.01
C ALA A 127 -0.32 -17.48 -7.99
N THR A 128 0.42 -16.37 -7.97
CA THR A 128 0.25 -15.26 -8.91
C THR A 128 0.62 -15.67 -10.35
N ARG A 129 1.63 -16.56 -10.52
CA ARG A 129 2.01 -17.07 -11.83
C ARG A 129 0.89 -17.93 -12.41
N ASP A 130 0.30 -18.81 -11.61
CA ASP A 130 -0.81 -19.67 -12.02
C ASP A 130 -2.06 -18.88 -12.37
N GLN A 131 -2.30 -17.75 -11.70
CA GLN A 131 -3.39 -16.82 -12.03
C GLN A 131 -3.19 -16.13 -13.39
N VAL A 132 -1.94 -15.90 -13.79
CA VAL A 132 -1.58 -15.28 -15.08
C VAL A 132 -1.48 -16.33 -16.18
N LEU A 133 -0.78 -17.43 -15.91
CA LEU A 133 -0.52 -18.50 -16.87
C LEU A 133 -1.53 -19.63 -16.66
N VAL A 134 -2.72 -19.46 -17.22
CA VAL A 134 -3.80 -20.48 -17.16
C VAL A 134 -3.42 -21.81 -17.83
N CYS A 135 -2.36 -21.81 -18.63
CA CYS A 135 -1.72 -23.00 -19.18
C CYS A 135 -0.19 -22.83 -19.21
N GLN A 136 0.53 -23.95 -19.24
CA GLN A 136 1.98 -24.01 -19.38
C GLN A 136 2.34 -25.03 -20.47
N PRO A 137 2.90 -24.59 -21.63
CA PRO A 137 3.22 -25.49 -22.73
C PRO A 137 4.37 -26.42 -22.32
N LYS A 138 4.19 -27.72 -22.59
CA LYS A 138 5.22 -28.74 -22.37
C LYS A 138 6.10 -28.96 -23.61
N MET A 139 5.60 -28.58 -24.78
CA MET A 139 6.26 -28.73 -26.06
C MET A 139 6.08 -27.45 -26.89
N ALA A 140 7.03 -27.16 -27.75
CA ALA A 140 6.98 -25.99 -28.63
C ALA A 140 5.71 -25.92 -29.51
N SER A 141 5.14 -27.06 -29.87
CA SER A 141 3.91 -27.12 -30.67
C SER A 141 2.65 -26.65 -29.89
N GLU A 142 2.70 -26.58 -28.60
CA GLU A 142 1.59 -26.15 -27.71
C GLU A 142 1.65 -24.64 -27.40
N GLU A 143 2.79 -24.00 -27.64
CA GLU A 143 3.05 -22.62 -27.21
C GLU A 143 2.07 -21.61 -27.80
N ASP A 144 1.78 -21.68 -29.09
CA ASP A 144 0.88 -20.71 -29.75
C ASP A 144 -0.56 -20.79 -29.22
N ALA A 145 -1.05 -22.03 -29.04
CA ALA A 145 -2.40 -22.24 -28.49
C ALA A 145 -2.48 -21.75 -27.03
N CYS A 146 -1.48 -22.09 -26.23
CA CYS A 146 -1.41 -21.66 -24.83
C CYS A 146 -1.23 -20.13 -24.74
N ALA A 147 -0.38 -19.52 -25.57
CA ALA A 147 -0.23 -18.06 -25.60
C ALA A 147 -1.55 -17.36 -25.94
N LYS A 148 -2.30 -17.86 -26.91
CA LYS A 148 -3.62 -17.34 -27.26
C LYS A 148 -4.60 -17.43 -26.10
N GLU A 149 -4.64 -18.56 -25.40
CA GLU A 149 -5.51 -18.78 -24.23
C GLU A 149 -5.15 -17.85 -23.08
N VAL A 150 -3.87 -17.76 -22.70
CA VAL A 150 -3.37 -16.84 -21.67
C VAL A 150 -3.73 -15.40 -21.99
N LEU A 151 -3.43 -14.95 -23.21
CA LEU A 151 -3.68 -13.57 -23.63
C LEU A 151 -5.17 -13.24 -23.73
N SER A 152 -6.03 -14.19 -24.14
CA SER A 152 -7.48 -14.00 -24.16
C SER A 152 -8.05 -13.84 -22.75
N THR A 153 -7.63 -14.69 -21.82
CA THR A 153 -8.04 -14.64 -20.42
C THR A 153 -7.62 -13.33 -19.76
N LEU A 154 -6.36 -12.94 -19.96
CA LEU A 154 -5.85 -11.67 -19.43
C LEU A 154 -6.52 -10.46 -20.07
N ALA A 155 -6.76 -10.48 -21.38
CA ALA A 155 -7.44 -9.38 -22.08
C ALA A 155 -8.88 -9.23 -21.60
N ARG A 156 -9.62 -10.30 -21.36
CA ARG A 156 -10.99 -10.25 -20.81
C ARG A 156 -11.02 -9.52 -19.47
N ARG A 157 -10.11 -9.85 -18.57
CA ARG A 157 -9.96 -9.18 -17.27
C ARG A 157 -9.49 -7.74 -17.43
N ALA A 158 -8.45 -7.49 -18.25
CA ALA A 158 -7.84 -6.18 -18.44
C ALA A 158 -8.77 -5.18 -19.14
N PHE A 159 -9.52 -5.64 -20.16
CA PHE A 159 -10.44 -4.79 -20.92
C PHE A 159 -11.87 -4.79 -20.33
N ARG A 160 -12.10 -5.64 -19.32
CA ARG A 160 -13.37 -5.71 -18.56
C ARG A 160 -14.59 -5.92 -19.45
N ARG A 161 -14.44 -6.74 -20.49
CA ARG A 161 -15.49 -7.09 -21.46
C ARG A 161 -15.15 -8.40 -22.17
N SER A 162 -16.10 -8.93 -22.89
CA SER A 162 -15.82 -10.04 -23.82
C SER A 162 -14.80 -9.59 -24.86
N VAL A 163 -13.87 -10.48 -25.19
CA VAL A 163 -12.79 -10.23 -26.13
C VAL A 163 -12.93 -11.09 -27.37
N THR A 164 -12.47 -10.54 -28.48
CA THR A 164 -12.43 -11.18 -29.79
C THR A 164 -10.98 -11.43 -30.22
N ASP A 165 -10.78 -12.22 -31.28
CA ASP A 165 -9.45 -12.42 -31.85
C ASP A 165 -8.79 -11.09 -32.28
N ALA A 166 -9.57 -10.10 -32.69
CA ALA A 166 -9.06 -8.79 -33.04
C ALA A 166 -8.44 -8.03 -31.83
N ASP A 167 -9.00 -8.23 -30.64
CA ASP A 167 -8.51 -7.58 -29.43
C ASP A 167 -7.14 -8.09 -28.97
N ILE A 168 -6.87 -9.36 -29.23
CA ILE A 168 -5.60 -10.01 -28.86
C ILE A 168 -4.59 -10.06 -30.00
N ALA A 169 -4.97 -9.66 -31.22
CA ALA A 169 -4.07 -9.71 -32.39
C ALA A 169 -2.77 -8.91 -32.17
N ALA A 170 -2.87 -7.70 -31.63
CA ALA A 170 -1.69 -6.89 -31.36
C ALA A 170 -0.81 -7.49 -30.22
N PRO A 171 -1.33 -7.83 -29.04
CA PRO A 171 -0.55 -8.55 -28.01
C PRO A 171 0.11 -9.83 -28.55
N LEU A 172 -0.62 -10.65 -29.33
CA LEU A 172 -0.08 -11.86 -29.93
C LEU A 172 1.05 -11.62 -30.93
N ALA A 173 0.96 -10.53 -31.70
CA ALA A 173 2.06 -10.12 -32.58
C ALA A 173 3.33 -9.75 -31.78
N PHE A 174 3.19 -9.09 -30.63
CA PHE A 174 4.32 -8.80 -29.76
C PHE A 174 4.92 -10.08 -29.15
N TYR A 175 4.10 -11.03 -28.74
CA TYR A 175 4.55 -12.36 -28.32
C TYR A 175 5.36 -13.05 -29.43
N ASN A 176 4.81 -13.14 -30.64
CA ASN A 176 5.47 -13.79 -31.78
C ASN A 176 6.79 -13.13 -32.16
N ASN A 177 6.85 -11.80 -32.14
CA ASN A 177 8.09 -11.06 -32.41
C ASN A 177 9.17 -11.38 -31.38
N GLU A 178 8.82 -11.44 -30.09
CA GLU A 178 9.77 -11.79 -29.04
C GLU A 178 10.27 -13.24 -29.19
N ARG A 179 9.37 -14.18 -29.53
CA ARG A 179 9.75 -15.57 -29.84
C ARG A 179 10.68 -15.69 -31.04
N ALA A 180 10.44 -14.89 -32.09
CA ALA A 180 11.24 -14.88 -33.31
C ALA A 180 12.71 -14.42 -33.08
N ILE A 181 12.95 -13.57 -32.09
CA ILE A 181 14.32 -13.11 -31.72
C ILE A 181 14.98 -14.01 -30.65
N GLY A 182 14.39 -15.17 -30.31
CA GLY A 182 14.96 -16.16 -29.41
C GLY A 182 14.57 -15.99 -27.94
N GLY A 183 13.57 -15.15 -27.60
CA GLY A 183 12.98 -15.10 -26.27
C GLY A 183 12.26 -16.43 -25.94
N ASP A 184 12.14 -16.77 -24.66
CA ASP A 184 11.35 -17.91 -24.19
C ASP A 184 9.85 -17.58 -24.13
N PHE A 185 9.01 -18.58 -23.81
CA PHE A 185 7.56 -18.42 -23.68
C PHE A 185 7.18 -17.31 -22.68
N ASP A 186 7.79 -17.32 -21.49
CA ASP A 186 7.50 -16.36 -20.44
C ASP A 186 7.85 -14.92 -20.85
N ARG A 187 8.95 -14.75 -21.55
CA ARG A 187 9.38 -13.46 -22.06
C ARG A 187 8.44 -12.97 -23.17
N GLY A 188 7.98 -13.87 -24.03
CA GLY A 188 6.95 -13.57 -25.03
C GLY A 188 5.64 -13.09 -24.39
N ILE A 189 5.12 -13.81 -23.39
CA ILE A 189 3.91 -13.44 -22.65
C ILE A 189 4.11 -12.08 -21.94
N ARG A 190 5.25 -11.86 -21.29
CA ARG A 190 5.57 -10.58 -20.62
C ARG A 190 5.51 -9.40 -21.60
N THR A 191 6.08 -9.56 -22.77
CA THR A 191 6.09 -8.51 -23.81
C THR A 191 4.68 -8.24 -24.34
N ALA A 192 3.87 -9.30 -24.53
CA ALA A 192 2.47 -9.16 -24.92
C ALA A 192 1.61 -8.48 -23.83
N VAL A 193 1.80 -8.83 -22.56
CA VAL A 193 1.13 -8.17 -21.42
C VAL A 193 1.52 -6.70 -21.33
N ALA A 194 2.79 -6.35 -21.52
CA ALA A 194 3.21 -4.96 -21.58
C ALA A 194 2.46 -4.17 -22.68
N ARG A 195 2.24 -4.79 -23.84
CA ARG A 195 1.42 -4.18 -24.92
C ARG A 195 -0.05 -4.01 -24.50
N MET A 196 -0.60 -4.93 -23.70
CA MET A 196 -1.98 -4.83 -23.19
C MET A 196 -2.12 -3.69 -22.18
N ILE A 197 -1.17 -3.53 -21.27
CA ILE A 197 -1.21 -2.50 -20.22
C ILE A 197 -1.19 -1.08 -20.80
N VAL A 198 -0.54 -0.85 -21.92
CA VAL A 198 -0.54 0.46 -22.61
C VAL A 198 -1.74 0.65 -23.56
N SER A 199 -2.65 -0.32 -23.62
CA SER A 199 -3.85 -0.21 -24.46
C SER A 199 -4.85 0.82 -23.87
N PRO A 200 -5.51 1.64 -24.69
CA PRO A 200 -6.60 2.50 -24.24
C PRO A 200 -7.71 1.74 -23.50
N PHE A 201 -8.01 0.51 -23.92
CA PHE A 201 -9.02 -0.34 -23.27
C PHE A 201 -8.64 -0.75 -21.83
N PHE A 202 -7.35 -0.81 -21.51
CA PHE A 202 -6.88 -1.00 -20.13
C PHE A 202 -6.84 0.32 -19.36
N LEU A 203 -6.25 1.36 -19.96
CA LEU A 203 -5.97 2.64 -19.28
C LEU A 203 -7.23 3.44 -18.97
N PHE A 204 -8.23 3.35 -19.87
CA PHE A 204 -9.46 4.13 -19.74
C PHE A 204 -10.67 3.22 -19.53
N ARG A 205 -11.65 3.73 -18.79
CA ARG A 205 -12.99 3.16 -18.75
C ARG A 205 -13.80 3.88 -19.80
N VAL A 206 -13.95 3.26 -20.96
CA VAL A 206 -14.72 3.80 -22.07
C VAL A 206 -16.14 3.29 -21.92
N GLU A 207 -17.10 4.20 -21.78
CA GLU A 207 -18.53 3.95 -21.88
C GLU A 207 -18.96 4.38 -23.27
N THR A 208 -19.71 3.54 -23.94
CA THR A 208 -20.15 3.81 -25.32
C THR A 208 -21.64 4.03 -25.34
N ASP A 209 -22.04 5.20 -25.83
CA ASP A 209 -23.46 5.46 -26.10
C ASP A 209 -23.96 4.52 -27.20
N ALA A 210 -25.17 4.01 -27.05
CA ALA A 210 -25.81 3.31 -28.15
C ALA A 210 -26.03 4.28 -29.32
N SER A 211 -25.82 3.82 -30.55
CA SER A 211 -25.82 4.63 -31.77
C SER A 211 -27.09 5.43 -31.98
N ASP A 212 -28.21 5.05 -31.35
CA ASP A 212 -29.53 5.62 -31.51
C ASP A 212 -30.02 6.41 -30.27
N THR A 213 -29.13 6.68 -29.31
CA THR A 213 -29.51 7.44 -28.10
C THR A 213 -29.67 8.92 -28.43
N PRO A 214 -30.84 9.52 -28.19
CA PRO A 214 -31.04 10.95 -28.41
C PRO A 214 -30.15 11.78 -27.49
N ALA A 215 -29.59 12.86 -28.00
CA ALA A 215 -28.76 13.76 -27.18
C ALA A 215 -29.56 14.29 -25.98
N GLY A 216 -29.00 14.12 -24.77
CA GLY A 216 -29.61 14.56 -23.50
C GLY A 216 -30.60 13.57 -22.88
N SER A 217 -30.74 12.35 -23.41
CA SER A 217 -31.48 11.27 -22.76
C SER A 217 -30.57 10.43 -21.83
N ASP A 218 -31.15 9.90 -20.76
CA ASP A 218 -30.48 8.94 -19.88
C ASP A 218 -30.37 7.59 -20.59
N GLN A 219 -29.21 6.98 -20.50
CA GLN A 219 -28.97 5.65 -21.02
C GLN A 219 -28.55 4.72 -19.89
N ALA A 220 -29.12 3.51 -19.88
CA ALA A 220 -28.66 2.46 -18.99
C ALA A 220 -27.25 1.99 -19.41
N VAL A 221 -26.36 1.86 -18.43
CA VAL A 221 -25.03 1.28 -18.67
C VAL A 221 -25.15 -0.21 -18.98
N THR A 222 -24.22 -0.73 -19.76
CA THR A 222 -24.16 -2.17 -20.05
C THR A 222 -23.76 -2.95 -18.80
N GLY A 223 -24.05 -4.26 -18.78
CA GLY A 223 -23.65 -5.13 -17.65
C GLY A 223 -22.14 -5.08 -17.36
N PHE A 224 -21.29 -5.03 -18.38
CA PHE A 224 -19.82 -4.89 -18.20
C PHE A 224 -19.42 -3.52 -17.64
N GLU A 225 -20.07 -2.45 -18.07
CA GLU A 225 -19.83 -1.12 -17.52
C GLU A 225 -20.28 -1.04 -16.05
N LEU A 226 -21.43 -1.66 -15.73
CA LEU A 226 -21.92 -1.75 -14.35
C LEU A 226 -20.97 -2.56 -13.47
N ALA A 227 -20.53 -3.74 -13.91
CA ALA A 227 -19.53 -4.55 -13.22
C ALA A 227 -18.23 -3.76 -12.98
N SER A 228 -17.78 -3.02 -13.98
CA SER A 228 -16.60 -2.16 -13.90
C SER A 228 -16.80 -1.01 -12.90
N ARG A 229 -17.95 -0.33 -12.92
CA ARG A 229 -18.26 0.73 -11.96
C ARG A 229 -18.29 0.22 -10.53
N LEU A 230 -18.97 -0.91 -10.27
CA LEU A 230 -19.04 -1.53 -8.95
C LEU A 230 -17.65 -1.91 -8.43
N SER A 231 -16.84 -2.58 -9.25
CA SER A 231 -15.54 -3.06 -8.81
C SER A 231 -14.54 -1.93 -8.54
N PHE A 232 -14.49 -0.90 -9.38
CA PHE A 232 -13.62 0.24 -9.13
C PHE A 232 -14.12 1.12 -7.97
N PHE A 233 -15.42 1.18 -7.75
CA PHE A 233 -15.96 1.93 -6.62
C PHE A 233 -15.69 1.22 -5.29
N LEU A 234 -15.99 -0.08 -5.20
CA LEU A 234 -15.89 -0.82 -3.95
C LEU A 234 -14.49 -1.40 -3.68
N TRP A 235 -13.75 -1.78 -4.72
CA TRP A 235 -12.46 -2.45 -4.59
C TRP A 235 -11.27 -1.65 -5.13
N SER A 236 -11.52 -0.54 -5.84
CA SER A 236 -10.48 0.19 -6.58
C SER A 236 -9.66 -0.73 -7.51
N SER A 237 -10.27 -1.77 -8.00
CA SER A 237 -9.67 -2.83 -8.80
C SER A 237 -10.61 -3.27 -9.92
N MET A 238 -10.06 -4.05 -10.87
CA MET A 238 -10.84 -4.65 -11.95
C MET A 238 -11.87 -5.64 -11.40
N PRO A 239 -13.02 -5.83 -12.13
CA PRO A 239 -13.98 -6.85 -11.77
C PRO A 239 -13.35 -8.25 -11.78
N ASP A 240 -13.77 -9.09 -10.85
CA ASP A 240 -13.41 -10.50 -10.85
C ASP A 240 -14.22 -11.30 -11.88
N ASP A 241 -13.83 -12.57 -12.04
CA ASP A 241 -14.45 -13.44 -13.05
C ASP A 241 -15.95 -13.65 -12.77
N GLU A 242 -16.37 -13.65 -11.50
CA GLU A 242 -17.78 -13.78 -11.13
C GLU A 242 -18.60 -12.60 -11.64
N LEU A 243 -18.15 -11.36 -11.38
CA LEU A 243 -18.81 -10.15 -11.90
C LEU A 243 -18.81 -10.12 -13.44
N LEU A 244 -17.69 -10.51 -14.08
CA LEU A 244 -17.60 -10.56 -15.54
C LEU A 244 -18.54 -11.59 -16.14
N ASN A 245 -18.72 -12.75 -15.49
CA ASN A 245 -19.65 -13.79 -15.95
C ASN A 245 -21.11 -13.34 -15.83
N LEU A 246 -21.49 -12.71 -14.70
CA LEU A 246 -22.82 -12.15 -14.51
C LEU A 246 -23.12 -11.04 -15.51
N ALA A 247 -22.13 -10.22 -15.84
CA ALA A 247 -22.27 -9.18 -16.86
C ALA A 247 -22.44 -9.78 -18.26
N GLU A 248 -21.69 -10.81 -18.60
CA GLU A 248 -21.72 -11.48 -19.92
C GLU A 248 -23.06 -12.18 -20.15
N ASN A 249 -23.62 -12.79 -19.08
CA ASN A 249 -24.92 -13.45 -19.14
C ASN A 249 -26.12 -12.49 -19.04
N GLY A 250 -25.90 -11.20 -18.78
CA GLY A 250 -26.96 -10.21 -18.52
C GLY A 250 -27.65 -10.35 -17.16
N GLU A 251 -27.10 -11.19 -16.27
CA GLU A 251 -27.69 -11.47 -14.96
C GLU A 251 -27.48 -10.32 -13.95
N ILE A 252 -26.45 -9.51 -14.13
CA ILE A 252 -26.13 -8.37 -13.24
C ILE A 252 -27.20 -7.26 -13.29
N ASP A 253 -28.02 -7.26 -14.33
CA ASP A 253 -29.14 -6.31 -14.49
C ASP A 253 -30.31 -6.61 -13.53
N ASN A 254 -30.39 -7.86 -13.04
CA ASN A 254 -31.36 -8.24 -12.00
C ASN A 254 -30.98 -7.55 -10.65
N PRO A 255 -31.89 -6.75 -10.05
CA PRO A 255 -31.63 -6.06 -8.78
C PRO A 255 -31.20 -6.99 -7.64
N GLU A 256 -31.85 -8.17 -7.50
CA GLU A 256 -31.54 -9.12 -6.42
C GLU A 256 -30.13 -9.68 -6.54
N ILE A 257 -29.71 -10.03 -7.77
CA ILE A 257 -28.36 -10.54 -8.05
C ILE A 257 -27.33 -9.42 -7.81
N ARG A 258 -27.63 -8.21 -8.28
CA ARG A 258 -26.75 -7.06 -8.07
C ARG A 258 -26.56 -6.74 -6.58
N ASP A 259 -27.64 -6.74 -5.80
CA ASP A 259 -27.57 -6.48 -4.36
C ASP A 259 -26.73 -7.57 -3.65
N ALA A 260 -26.92 -8.85 -4.00
CA ALA A 260 -26.11 -9.94 -3.50
C ALA A 260 -24.61 -9.78 -3.86
N GLN A 261 -24.30 -9.27 -5.05
CA GLN A 261 -22.91 -8.96 -5.43
C GLN A 261 -22.33 -7.79 -4.64
N VAL A 262 -23.12 -6.75 -4.37
CA VAL A 262 -22.68 -5.63 -3.53
C VAL A 262 -22.36 -6.12 -2.12
N ASP A 263 -23.21 -6.95 -1.52
CA ASP A 263 -22.99 -7.54 -0.19
C ASP A 263 -21.73 -8.41 -0.17
N ARG A 264 -21.53 -9.25 -1.18
CA ARG A 264 -20.31 -10.04 -1.36
C ARG A 264 -19.07 -9.14 -1.42
N MET A 265 -19.15 -8.09 -2.23
CA MET A 265 -18.04 -7.17 -2.46
C MET A 265 -17.70 -6.36 -1.21
N LEU A 266 -18.67 -5.94 -0.42
CA LEU A 266 -18.46 -5.24 0.84
C LEU A 266 -17.85 -6.16 1.92
N SER A 267 -18.14 -7.45 1.86
CA SER A 267 -17.58 -8.46 2.78
C SER A 267 -16.15 -8.89 2.42
N ASP A 268 -15.69 -8.61 1.20
CA ASP A 268 -14.34 -8.91 0.74
C ASP A 268 -13.32 -7.90 1.30
N SER A 269 -12.10 -8.35 1.62
CA SER A 269 -11.02 -7.48 2.13
C SER A 269 -10.63 -6.35 1.17
N ARG A 270 -10.84 -6.51 -0.13
CA ARG A 270 -10.64 -5.46 -1.14
C ARG A 270 -11.50 -4.22 -0.90
N SER A 271 -12.62 -4.35 -0.16
CA SER A 271 -13.49 -3.23 0.23
C SER A 271 -12.83 -2.21 1.16
N ASP A 272 -11.68 -2.55 1.77
CA ASP A 272 -10.86 -1.58 2.50
C ASP A 272 -10.43 -0.41 1.62
N SER A 273 -10.29 -0.65 0.32
CA SER A 273 -10.01 0.41 -0.66
C SER A 273 -11.14 1.44 -0.76
N PHE A 274 -12.41 1.01 -0.60
CA PHE A 274 -13.54 1.93 -0.55
C PHE A 274 -13.43 2.88 0.65
N LEU A 275 -13.15 2.32 1.82
CA LEU A 275 -12.97 3.12 3.04
C LEU A 275 -11.85 4.13 2.88
N GLN A 276 -10.67 3.69 2.45
CA GLN A 276 -9.50 4.56 2.26
C GLN A 276 -9.74 5.65 1.19
N ASN A 277 -10.38 5.30 0.08
CA ASN A 277 -10.59 6.23 -1.01
C ASN A 277 -11.79 7.14 -0.80
N PHE A 278 -12.97 6.59 -0.47
CA PHE A 278 -14.18 7.37 -0.29
C PHE A 278 -14.10 8.21 1.00
N VAL A 279 -13.89 7.56 2.15
CA VAL A 279 -13.83 8.25 3.45
C VAL A 279 -12.64 9.19 3.51
N GLY A 280 -11.47 8.74 3.00
CA GLY A 280 -10.26 9.54 2.96
C GLY A 280 -10.40 10.82 2.12
N GLN A 281 -11.21 10.81 1.05
CA GLN A 281 -11.52 11.99 0.25
C GLN A 281 -12.63 12.83 0.88
N TRP A 282 -13.73 12.22 1.26
CA TRP A 282 -14.88 12.90 1.82
C TRP A 282 -14.54 13.69 3.09
N LEU A 283 -13.81 13.06 4.03
CA LEU A 283 -13.37 13.69 5.27
C LEU A 283 -12.00 14.37 5.14
N GLN A 284 -11.43 14.40 3.94
CA GLN A 284 -10.12 15.00 3.65
C GLN A 284 -8.98 14.47 4.53
N LEU A 285 -9.04 13.20 4.94
CA LEU A 285 -8.02 12.57 5.79
C LEU A 285 -6.62 12.58 5.14
N ARG A 286 -6.57 12.66 3.81
CA ARG A 286 -5.30 12.80 3.06
C ARG A 286 -4.56 14.10 3.40
N ASN A 287 -5.24 15.13 3.88
CA ASN A 287 -4.60 16.39 4.30
C ASN A 287 -3.84 16.24 5.61
N LEU A 288 -4.19 15.25 6.43
CA LEU A 288 -3.39 14.91 7.62
C LEU A 288 -1.96 14.50 7.24
N GLU A 289 -1.78 13.82 6.09
CA GLU A 289 -0.46 13.36 5.64
C GLU A 289 0.35 14.48 4.97
N LYS A 290 -0.29 15.37 4.24
CA LYS A 290 0.38 16.28 3.30
C LYS A 290 0.55 17.71 3.78
N GLY A 291 -0.22 18.18 4.74
CA GLY A 291 -0.32 19.62 4.96
C GLY A 291 -0.39 20.14 6.37
N ALA A 292 -1.00 19.43 7.28
CA ALA A 292 -1.17 19.92 8.64
C ALA A 292 0.09 19.62 9.45
N ARG A 293 0.93 20.61 9.61
CA ARG A 293 1.99 20.60 10.62
C ARG A 293 1.56 21.52 11.76
N PRO A 294 0.96 20.98 12.83
CA PRO A 294 0.68 21.77 14.03
C PRO A 294 1.95 22.40 14.57
N ASP A 295 1.82 23.59 15.12
CA ASP A 295 2.94 24.24 15.78
C ASP A 295 3.40 23.36 16.95
N LEU A 296 4.63 22.87 16.89
CA LEU A 296 5.19 21.97 17.89
C LEU A 296 5.38 22.62 19.27
N LEU A 297 5.42 23.94 19.34
CA LEU A 297 5.46 24.65 20.62
C LEU A 297 4.09 24.64 21.31
N MET A 298 3.01 24.69 20.51
CA MET A 298 1.65 24.65 21.01
C MET A 298 1.11 23.22 21.16
N PHE A 299 1.57 22.30 20.33
CA PHE A 299 1.13 20.89 20.29
C PHE A 299 2.34 19.95 20.35
N PRO A 300 3.07 19.95 21.48
CA PRO A 300 4.31 19.19 21.61
C PRO A 300 4.14 17.68 21.48
N ASP A 301 2.95 17.18 21.76
CA ASP A 301 2.63 15.75 21.69
C ASP A 301 2.26 15.26 20.27
N PHE A 302 2.18 16.17 19.28
CA PHE A 302 1.82 15.78 17.93
C PHE A 302 3.00 15.16 17.19
N ASP A 303 2.92 13.87 16.91
CA ASP A 303 3.90 13.09 16.16
C ASP A 303 3.24 12.32 15.00
N ASP A 304 4.04 11.64 14.18
CA ASP A 304 3.52 10.83 13.06
C ASP A 304 2.68 9.65 13.54
N ASN A 305 2.99 9.06 14.69
CA ASN A 305 2.20 7.98 15.25
C ASN A 305 0.79 8.47 15.65
N LEU A 306 0.69 9.66 16.24
CA LEU A 306 -0.59 10.27 16.57
C LEU A 306 -1.38 10.66 15.30
N ARG A 307 -0.69 11.20 14.29
CA ARG A 307 -1.30 11.50 12.98
C ARG A 307 -1.91 10.27 12.33
N GLN A 308 -1.17 9.17 12.29
CA GLN A 308 -1.66 7.90 11.76
C GLN A 308 -2.81 7.34 12.62
N ALA A 309 -2.74 7.50 13.94
CA ALA A 309 -3.77 7.03 14.84
C ALA A 309 -5.10 7.77 14.64
N PHE A 310 -5.11 9.08 14.43
CA PHE A 310 -6.32 9.84 14.07
C PHE A 310 -6.97 9.36 12.78
N ARG A 311 -6.15 9.11 11.76
CA ARG A 311 -6.64 8.57 10.50
C ARG A 311 -7.27 7.19 10.71
N GLN A 312 -6.55 6.30 11.39
CA GLN A 312 -6.99 4.93 11.59
C GLN A 312 -8.25 4.84 12.48
N GLU A 313 -8.38 5.71 13.49
CA GLU A 313 -9.61 5.84 14.30
C GLU A 313 -10.83 6.08 13.41
N THR A 314 -10.74 7.08 12.55
CA THR A 314 -11.83 7.46 11.65
C THR A 314 -12.16 6.35 10.66
N GLU A 315 -11.14 5.75 10.03
CA GLU A 315 -11.31 4.63 9.10
C GLU A 315 -11.97 3.42 9.78
N MET A 316 -11.58 3.10 11.03
CA MET A 316 -12.15 2.00 11.79
C MET A 316 -13.58 2.24 12.23
N LEU A 317 -13.95 3.47 12.58
CA LEU A 317 -15.34 3.81 12.89
C LEU A 317 -16.25 3.59 11.68
N PHE A 318 -15.83 4.10 10.52
CA PHE A 318 -16.55 3.87 9.27
C PHE A 318 -16.64 2.40 8.90
N ALA A 319 -15.52 1.68 8.97
CA ALA A 319 -15.47 0.25 8.71
C ALA A 319 -16.45 -0.53 9.63
N TYR A 320 -16.50 -0.16 10.89
CA TYR A 320 -17.37 -0.79 11.85
C TYR A 320 -18.86 -0.53 11.55
N VAL A 321 -19.22 0.72 11.26
CA VAL A 321 -20.60 1.08 10.91
C VAL A 321 -21.05 0.35 9.64
N LEU A 322 -20.17 0.31 8.62
CA LEU A 322 -20.46 -0.35 7.35
C LEU A 322 -20.59 -1.87 7.49
N ARG A 323 -19.60 -2.54 8.11
CA ARG A 323 -19.53 -4.00 8.18
C ARG A 323 -20.53 -4.63 9.12
N GLU A 324 -20.85 -3.92 10.21
CA GLU A 324 -21.85 -4.35 11.17
C GLU A 324 -23.27 -3.89 10.82
N ASN A 325 -23.44 -3.35 9.59
CA ASN A 325 -24.72 -2.80 9.08
C ASN A 325 -25.43 -1.90 10.10
N ARG A 326 -24.68 -0.99 10.70
CA ARG A 326 -25.18 -0.09 11.71
C ARG A 326 -25.82 1.15 11.10
N PRO A 327 -26.74 1.79 11.82
CA PRO A 327 -27.36 3.02 11.33
C PRO A 327 -26.30 4.10 11.02
N VAL A 328 -26.39 4.71 9.83
CA VAL A 328 -25.42 5.70 9.36
C VAL A 328 -25.26 6.91 10.28
N HIS A 329 -26.30 7.26 11.03
CA HIS A 329 -26.24 8.36 12.01
C HIS A 329 -25.27 8.09 13.16
N GLU A 330 -24.87 6.83 13.41
CA GLU A 330 -23.83 6.53 14.39
C GLU A 330 -22.47 7.16 14.04
N LEU A 331 -22.23 7.47 12.78
CA LEU A 331 -21.03 8.24 12.40
C LEU A 331 -20.96 9.63 13.08
N LEU A 332 -22.12 10.16 13.53
CA LEU A 332 -22.21 11.45 14.20
C LEU A 332 -22.66 11.35 15.66
N THR A 333 -23.05 10.18 16.14
CA THR A 333 -23.64 10.02 17.46
C THR A 333 -23.06 8.85 18.26
N ALA A 334 -21.99 8.23 17.75
CA ALA A 334 -21.38 7.09 18.44
C ALA A 334 -20.85 7.51 19.81
N ASN A 335 -21.22 6.73 20.83
CA ASN A 335 -20.65 6.84 22.18
C ASN A 335 -19.45 5.91 22.39
N TYR A 336 -18.77 5.54 21.30
CA TYR A 336 -17.58 4.71 21.28
C TYR A 336 -16.62 5.17 20.20
N THR A 337 -15.34 4.82 20.35
CA THR A 337 -14.32 5.04 19.34
C THR A 337 -13.33 3.87 19.30
N PHE A 338 -12.33 3.96 18.41
CA PHE A 338 -11.26 2.99 18.27
C PHE A 338 -9.92 3.64 18.57
N VAL A 339 -9.22 3.13 19.58
CA VAL A 339 -7.95 3.70 20.04
C VAL A 339 -6.88 2.63 20.25
N ASN A 340 -5.64 3.00 20.01
CA ASN A 340 -4.47 2.34 20.55
C ASN A 340 -3.97 3.12 21.80
N GLU A 341 -2.89 2.66 22.43
CA GLU A 341 -2.33 3.33 23.61
C GLU A 341 -1.96 4.79 23.34
N ARG A 342 -1.33 5.09 22.17
CA ARG A 342 -0.90 6.44 21.83
C ARG A 342 -2.07 7.42 21.74
N LEU A 343 -3.15 6.99 21.10
CA LEU A 343 -4.35 7.80 20.92
C LEU A 343 -5.16 7.89 22.22
N ALA A 344 -5.24 6.81 22.98
CA ALA A 344 -5.90 6.79 24.27
C ALA A 344 -5.25 7.76 25.26
N ARG A 345 -3.93 7.80 25.32
CA ARG A 345 -3.18 8.77 26.13
C ARG A 345 -3.47 10.22 25.71
N HIS A 346 -3.52 10.48 24.40
CA HIS A 346 -3.87 11.80 23.89
C HIS A 346 -5.28 12.23 24.31
N TYR A 347 -6.20 11.29 24.35
CA TYR A 347 -7.59 11.52 24.73
C TYR A 347 -7.85 11.46 26.23
N GLY A 348 -6.87 11.07 27.04
CA GLY A 348 -7.05 10.85 28.48
C GLY A 348 -7.92 9.65 28.80
N ILE A 349 -7.89 8.61 27.95
CA ILE A 349 -8.62 7.34 28.14
C ILE A 349 -7.68 6.35 28.80
N ASP A 350 -8.00 5.95 30.02
CA ASP A 350 -7.21 4.99 30.79
C ASP A 350 -7.45 3.53 30.38
N GLY A 351 -6.49 2.66 30.71
CA GLY A 351 -6.64 1.20 30.58
C GLY A 351 -6.40 0.65 29.17
N VAL A 352 -5.87 1.45 28.23
CA VAL A 352 -5.51 1.02 26.90
C VAL A 352 -4.00 0.95 26.77
N TYR A 353 -3.47 -0.24 26.47
CA TYR A 353 -2.01 -0.49 26.36
C TYR A 353 -1.67 -1.15 25.02
N GLY A 354 -0.52 -0.77 24.44
CA GLY A 354 0.04 -1.33 23.24
C GLY A 354 -0.51 -0.72 21.94
N ALA A 355 0.11 -1.12 20.81
CA ALA A 355 -0.15 -0.53 19.50
C ALA A 355 -1.49 -0.97 18.85
N ARG A 356 -2.10 -2.05 19.33
CA ARG A 356 -3.33 -2.60 18.75
C ARG A 356 -4.53 -1.71 19.05
N PHE A 357 -5.25 -1.31 18.01
CA PHE A 357 -6.52 -0.61 18.14
C PHE A 357 -7.62 -1.50 18.71
N ARG A 358 -8.44 -0.91 19.55
CA ARG A 358 -9.61 -1.56 20.16
C ARG A 358 -10.76 -0.58 20.33
N LYS A 359 -11.97 -1.09 20.25
CA LYS A 359 -13.18 -0.33 20.52
C LYS A 359 -13.25 0.00 22.02
N VAL A 360 -13.50 1.26 22.35
CA VAL A 360 -13.72 1.75 23.72
C VAL A 360 -14.99 2.59 23.78
N ASN A 361 -15.71 2.51 24.87
CA ASN A 361 -16.87 3.37 25.10
C ASN A 361 -16.42 4.72 25.69
N LEU A 362 -16.97 5.80 25.13
CA LEU A 362 -16.70 7.15 25.57
C LEU A 362 -17.61 7.49 26.76
N GLN A 363 -17.00 7.94 27.85
CA GLN A 363 -17.71 8.36 29.05
C GLN A 363 -18.15 9.82 29.00
N ASP A 364 -17.39 10.64 28.31
CA ASP A 364 -17.65 12.06 28.10
C ASP A 364 -18.56 12.26 26.90
N SER A 365 -19.78 12.75 27.13
CA SER A 365 -20.76 13.03 26.06
C SER A 365 -20.32 14.16 25.11
N ASN A 366 -19.38 15.00 25.51
CA ASN A 366 -18.81 16.04 24.61
C ASN A 366 -17.91 15.47 23.50
N ARG A 367 -17.64 14.16 23.55
CA ARG A 367 -16.81 13.44 22.59
C ARG A 367 -17.60 12.43 21.76
N TRP A 368 -18.91 12.46 21.81
CA TRP A 368 -19.77 11.62 21.00
C TRP A 368 -19.79 12.14 19.55
N GLY A 369 -19.64 11.23 18.57
CA GLY A 369 -19.65 11.53 17.15
C GLY A 369 -18.29 11.55 16.48
#